data_e19bcbc80080d9599ef15d5fcf5d1c0a
#
_entry.id   e19bcbc80080d9599ef15d5fcf5d1c0a
#
_cell.length_a   1.000
_cell.length_b   1.000
_cell.length_c   1.000
_cell.angle_alpha   90.00
_cell.angle_beta   90.00
_cell.angle_gamma   90.00
#
_symmetry.space_group_name_H-M   'P 1'
#
loop_
_entity.id
_entity.type
_entity.pdbx_description
1 polymer ?
#
loop_
_entity_poly.entity_id
_entity_poly.type
_entity_poly.pdbx_seq_one_letter_code
_entity_poly.pdbx_strand_id
1 'polypeptide(L)'
;MEVTRLAEALPYEAPKHHGIAALRLHGGEQTNAERMVVGLSHFLPGGGADESSSEAESVYVVLEGQITVTTEDGPVVLGPLDSCLIPPGETRSVQNASNRPASILVIVVP
;
A
#
# COMPACT_ATOMS: atom_id res chain seq x y z
N MET A 1 4.05 4.03 24.14
CA MET A 1 3.77 4.57 22.79
C MET A 1 5.06 4.53 21.98
N GLU A 2 4.99 4.10 20.76
CA GLU A 2 6.13 4.13 19.83
C GLU A 2 5.83 5.11 18.71
N VAL A 3 6.81 5.92 18.34
CA VAL A 3 6.68 6.94 17.30
C VAL A 3 7.64 6.63 16.18
N THR A 4 7.15 6.65 14.94
CA THR A 4 7.98 6.55 13.75
C THR A 4 7.97 7.90 13.03
N ARG A 5 9.12 8.57 12.99
CA ARG A 5 9.29 9.77 12.16
C ARG A 5 9.50 9.33 10.72
N LEU A 6 8.99 10.07 9.76
CA LEU A 6 9.12 9.70 8.35
C LEU A 6 10.59 9.47 7.96
N ALA A 7 11.48 10.32 8.43
CA ALA A 7 12.91 10.21 8.14
C ALA A 7 13.57 8.93 8.70
N GLU A 8 12.92 8.27 9.65
CA GLU A 8 13.42 7.06 10.31
C GLU A 8 12.71 5.80 9.83
N ALA A 9 11.68 5.93 8.99
CA ALA A 9 10.93 4.81 8.46
C ALA A 9 11.84 3.94 7.59
N LEU A 10 11.88 2.64 7.88
CA LEU A 10 12.76 1.70 7.18
C LEU A 10 12.17 1.35 5.81
N PRO A 11 12.97 1.45 4.74
CA PRO A 11 12.53 0.99 3.43
C PRO A 11 12.42 -0.53 3.42
N TYR A 12 11.50 -1.04 2.61
CA TYR A 12 11.40 -2.46 2.33
C TYR A 12 10.99 -2.68 0.89
N GLU A 13 11.27 -3.89 0.38
CA GLU A 13 10.86 -4.31 -0.94
C GLU A 13 9.81 -5.40 -0.82
N ALA A 14 8.75 -5.30 -1.63
CA ALA A 14 7.74 -6.33 -1.74
C ALA A 14 7.82 -7.00 -3.10
N PRO A 15 7.54 -8.31 -3.19
CA PRO A 15 7.53 -9.01 -4.47
C PRO A 15 6.50 -8.41 -5.42
N LYS A 16 6.79 -8.46 -6.73
CA LYS A 16 5.92 -7.98 -7.81
C LYS A 16 5.64 -6.47 -7.79
N HIS A 17 6.41 -5.71 -7.01
CA HIS A 17 6.33 -4.25 -7.01
C HIS A 17 7.34 -3.65 -7.99
N HIS A 18 6.95 -2.57 -8.66
CA HIS A 18 7.83 -1.79 -9.54
C HIS A 18 7.46 -0.31 -9.47
N GLY A 19 8.44 0.58 -9.52
CA GLY A 19 8.20 2.02 -9.44
C GLY A 19 7.57 2.48 -8.14
N ILE A 20 7.85 1.77 -7.04
CA ILE A 20 7.34 2.05 -5.71
C ILE A 20 8.50 2.17 -4.74
N ALA A 21 8.46 3.21 -3.90
CA ALA A 21 9.29 3.30 -2.71
C ALA A 21 8.40 3.03 -1.50
N ALA A 22 8.61 1.90 -0.84
CA ALA A 22 7.81 1.47 0.29
C ALA A 22 8.59 1.63 1.59
N LEU A 23 7.94 2.22 2.59
CA LEU A 23 8.49 2.48 3.90
C LEU A 23 7.63 1.82 4.97
N ARG A 24 8.29 1.23 5.97
CA ARG A 24 7.60 0.63 7.11
C ARG A 24 7.37 1.69 8.18
N LEU A 25 6.11 1.92 8.54
CA LEU A 25 5.76 2.85 9.61
C LEU A 25 5.63 2.14 10.96
N HIS A 26 4.97 0.99 10.98
CA HIS A 26 4.80 0.19 12.18
C HIS A 26 4.83 -1.30 11.87
N GLY A 27 5.29 -2.07 12.83
CA GLY A 27 5.44 -3.51 12.69
C GLY A 27 6.77 -3.90 12.05
N GLY A 28 6.97 -5.19 11.82
CA GLY A 28 8.25 -5.70 11.32
C GLY A 28 9.41 -5.29 12.21
N GLU A 29 10.46 -4.74 11.61
CA GLU A 29 11.63 -4.25 12.35
C GLU A 29 11.47 -2.80 12.84
N GLN A 30 10.39 -2.12 12.45
CA GLN A 30 10.20 -0.70 12.77
C GLN A 30 9.71 -0.46 14.19
N THR A 31 8.68 -1.18 14.61
CA THR A 31 8.09 -1.08 15.94
C THR A 31 7.58 -2.44 16.40
N ASN A 32 7.16 -2.52 17.66
CA ASN A 32 6.68 -3.76 18.28
C ASN A 32 5.17 -3.99 18.10
N ALA A 33 4.57 -3.50 17.02
CA ALA A 33 3.18 -3.79 16.72
C ALA A 33 2.98 -5.30 16.55
N GLU A 34 2.01 -5.88 17.26
CA GLU A 34 1.82 -7.33 17.33
C GLU A 34 0.84 -7.87 16.29
N ARG A 35 -0.15 -7.06 15.91
CA ARG A 35 -1.29 -7.54 15.11
C ARG A 35 -1.43 -6.87 13.76
N MET A 36 -0.63 -5.88 13.47
CA MET A 36 -0.72 -5.14 12.22
C MET A 36 0.65 -4.73 11.72
N VAL A 37 0.70 -4.49 10.44
CA VAL A 37 1.84 -3.86 9.80
C VAL A 37 1.30 -2.65 9.03
N VAL A 38 1.96 -1.51 9.18
CA VAL A 38 1.56 -0.27 8.50
C VAL A 38 2.71 0.20 7.64
N GLY A 39 2.43 0.41 6.37
CA GLY A 39 3.39 0.90 5.39
C GLY A 39 2.92 2.17 4.70
N LEU A 40 3.87 2.92 4.20
CA LEU A 40 3.65 4.07 3.34
C LEU A 40 4.32 3.77 2.01
N SER A 41 3.56 3.79 0.93
CA SER A 41 4.08 3.52 -0.41
C SER A 41 3.95 4.75 -1.29
N HIS A 42 5.08 5.14 -1.88
CA HIS A 42 5.14 6.21 -2.87
C HIS A 42 5.25 5.58 -4.26
N PHE A 43 4.33 5.92 -5.14
CA PHE A 43 4.27 5.39 -6.49
C PHE A 43 4.73 6.44 -7.49
N LEU A 44 5.71 6.09 -8.31
CA LEU A 44 5.99 6.86 -9.51
C LEU A 44 4.85 6.72 -10.52
N PRO A 45 4.67 7.66 -11.46
CA PRO A 45 3.78 7.42 -12.60
C PRO A 45 4.13 6.10 -13.29
N GLY A 46 3.13 5.25 -13.49
CA GLY A 46 3.32 3.90 -14.04
C GLY A 46 3.79 2.85 -13.04
N GLY A 47 4.11 3.24 -11.81
CA GLY A 47 4.48 2.29 -10.76
C GLY A 47 3.28 1.50 -10.27
N GLY A 48 3.53 0.30 -9.77
CA GLY A 48 2.45 -0.53 -9.28
C GLY A 48 2.90 -1.86 -8.68
N ALA A 49 1.91 -2.59 -8.19
CA ALA A 49 2.04 -3.96 -7.73
C ALA A 49 1.22 -4.86 -8.66
N ASP A 50 1.88 -5.87 -9.23
CA ASP A 50 1.25 -6.82 -10.13
C ASP A 50 0.22 -7.67 -9.39
N GLU A 51 -0.65 -8.31 -10.17
CA GLU A 51 -1.71 -9.13 -9.63
C GLU A 51 -1.20 -10.17 -8.65
N SER A 52 -1.80 -10.19 -7.45
CA SER A 52 -1.48 -11.13 -6.39
C SER A 52 -2.64 -11.24 -5.41
N SER A 53 -2.57 -12.25 -4.55
CA SER A 53 -3.50 -12.42 -3.44
C SER A 53 -2.73 -12.70 -2.15
N SER A 54 -3.37 -12.49 -1.02
CA SER A 54 -2.81 -12.71 0.29
C SER A 54 -3.89 -13.17 1.24
N GLU A 55 -3.54 -13.99 2.22
CA GLU A 55 -4.45 -14.37 3.31
C GLU A 55 -4.63 -13.26 4.35
N ALA A 56 -3.88 -12.18 4.25
CA ALA A 56 -4.03 -11.03 5.12
C ALA A 56 -5.22 -10.16 4.70
N GLU A 57 -5.79 -9.48 5.68
CA GLU A 57 -6.75 -8.40 5.43
C GLU A 57 -5.98 -7.09 5.28
N SER A 58 -6.32 -6.30 4.27
CA SER A 58 -5.60 -5.05 3.99
C SER A 58 -6.54 -3.89 3.75
N VAL A 59 -6.11 -2.71 4.20
CA VAL A 59 -6.78 -1.45 3.89
C VAL A 59 -5.76 -0.55 3.18
N TYR A 60 -6.18 0.05 2.07
CA TYR A 60 -5.41 1.06 1.36
C TYR A 60 -6.11 2.41 1.53
N VAL A 61 -5.36 3.42 1.94
CA VAL A 61 -5.86 4.80 2.02
C VAL A 61 -4.99 5.66 1.11
N VAL A 62 -5.58 6.28 0.12
CA VAL A 62 -4.84 7.20 -0.75
C VAL A 62 -4.63 8.51 0.01
N LEU A 63 -3.38 8.95 0.11
CA LEU A 63 -3.02 10.20 0.77
C LEU A 63 -2.86 11.32 -0.25
N GLU A 64 -2.27 11.01 -1.39
CA GLU A 64 -1.97 11.98 -2.44
C GLU A 64 -2.02 11.29 -3.80
N GLY A 65 -2.47 12.00 -4.83
CA GLY A 65 -2.54 11.48 -6.19
C GLY A 65 -3.73 10.56 -6.41
N GLN A 66 -3.59 9.64 -7.36
CA GLN A 66 -4.60 8.67 -7.74
C GLN A 66 -4.00 7.27 -7.79
N ILE A 67 -4.76 6.30 -7.35
CA ILE A 67 -4.39 4.88 -7.45
C ILE A 67 -5.57 4.12 -8.04
N THR A 68 -5.28 3.23 -8.98
CA THR A 68 -6.25 2.30 -9.55
C THR A 68 -6.05 0.93 -8.90
N VAL A 69 -7.08 0.44 -8.25
CA VAL A 69 -7.11 -0.92 -7.69
C VAL A 69 -8.02 -1.76 -8.56
N THR A 70 -7.50 -2.87 -9.07
CA THR A 70 -8.24 -3.77 -9.95
C THR A 70 -8.41 -5.12 -9.26
N THR A 71 -9.66 -5.57 -9.20
CA THR A 71 -10.05 -6.90 -8.75
C THR A 71 -10.80 -7.58 -9.90
N GLU A 72 -11.39 -8.76 -9.65
CA GLU A 72 -12.23 -9.42 -10.66
C GLU A 72 -13.46 -8.59 -11.04
N ASP A 73 -13.88 -7.68 -10.17
CA ASP A 73 -15.00 -6.76 -10.44
C ASP A 73 -14.61 -5.56 -11.31
N GLY A 74 -13.37 -5.49 -11.72
CA GLY A 74 -12.83 -4.45 -12.57
C GLY A 74 -12.06 -3.37 -11.81
N PRO A 75 -11.58 -2.34 -12.54
CA PRO A 75 -10.78 -1.28 -11.95
C PRO A 75 -11.63 -0.26 -11.17
N VAL A 76 -11.09 0.22 -10.08
CA VAL A 76 -11.64 1.33 -9.30
C VAL A 76 -10.55 2.37 -9.10
N VAL A 77 -10.82 3.62 -9.44
CA VAL A 77 -9.89 4.73 -9.25
C VAL A 77 -10.18 5.39 -7.91
N LEU A 78 -9.17 5.48 -7.06
CA LEU A 78 -9.25 6.11 -5.76
C LEU A 78 -8.44 7.40 -5.75
N GLY A 79 -9.02 8.47 -5.24
CA GLY A 79 -8.36 9.75 -5.03
C GLY A 79 -8.03 10.03 -3.57
N PRO A 80 -7.51 11.23 -3.25
CA PRO A 80 -7.08 11.55 -1.90
C PRO A 80 -8.16 11.32 -0.84
N LEU A 81 -7.78 10.61 0.22
CA LEU A 81 -8.60 10.20 1.36
C LEU A 81 -9.67 9.14 1.05
N ASP A 82 -9.75 8.67 -0.20
CA ASP A 82 -10.50 7.47 -0.49
C ASP A 82 -9.75 6.24 0.04
N SER A 83 -10.50 5.20 0.35
CA SER A 83 -9.93 3.95 0.85
C SER A 83 -10.66 2.74 0.31
N CYS A 84 -9.99 1.59 0.37
CA CYS A 84 -10.62 0.32 0.07
C CYS A 84 -10.17 -0.76 1.06
N LEU A 85 -11.03 -1.73 1.28
CA LEU A 85 -10.75 -2.93 2.05
C LEU A 85 -10.54 -4.09 1.08
N ILE A 86 -9.42 -4.77 1.22
CA ILE A 86 -9.12 -6.00 0.47
C ILE A 86 -9.26 -7.17 1.45
N PRO A 87 -10.32 -7.98 1.30
CA PRO A 87 -10.49 -9.15 2.18
C PRO A 87 -9.41 -10.20 1.95
N PRO A 88 -9.19 -11.10 2.91
CA PRO A 88 -8.28 -12.24 2.71
C PRO A 88 -8.64 -13.04 1.46
N GLY A 89 -7.63 -13.40 0.67
CA GLY A 89 -7.80 -14.23 -0.52
C GLY A 89 -8.23 -13.50 -1.79
N GLU A 90 -8.57 -12.22 -1.72
CA GLU A 90 -8.97 -11.49 -2.92
C GLU A 90 -7.76 -11.15 -3.80
N THR A 91 -7.86 -11.51 -5.07
CA THR A 91 -6.83 -11.17 -6.05
C THR A 91 -6.99 -9.72 -6.49
N ARG A 92 -5.90 -8.96 -6.45
CA ARG A 92 -5.90 -7.55 -6.84
C ARG A 92 -4.57 -7.15 -7.44
N SER A 93 -4.60 -6.08 -8.22
CA SER A 93 -3.43 -5.32 -8.64
C SER A 93 -3.63 -3.85 -8.28
N VAL A 94 -2.54 -3.13 -8.13
CA VAL A 94 -2.55 -1.71 -7.73
C VAL A 94 -1.64 -0.96 -8.68
N GLN A 95 -2.09 0.14 -9.24
CA GLN A 95 -1.30 0.88 -10.21
C GLN A 95 -1.54 2.38 -10.12
N ASN A 96 -0.48 3.14 -10.28
CA ASN A 96 -0.58 4.57 -10.55
C ASN A 96 -0.65 4.77 -12.07
N ALA A 97 -1.85 4.85 -12.61
CA ALA A 97 -2.08 5.06 -14.04
C ALA A 97 -2.07 6.54 -14.44
N SER A 98 -1.80 7.45 -13.49
CA SER A 98 -1.74 8.88 -13.75
C SER A 98 -0.31 9.30 -14.12
N ASN A 99 -0.16 10.57 -14.47
CA ASN A 99 1.14 11.17 -14.78
C ASN A 99 1.75 11.95 -13.59
N ARG A 100 1.26 11.71 -12.38
CA ARG A 100 1.75 12.33 -11.13
C ARG A 100 2.11 11.26 -10.11
N PRO A 101 3.05 11.52 -9.22
CA PRO A 101 3.29 10.61 -8.09
C PRO A 101 2.05 10.45 -7.22
N ALA A 102 1.94 9.31 -6.58
CA ALA A 102 0.87 9.00 -5.65
C ALA A 102 1.44 8.39 -4.37
N SER A 103 0.76 8.58 -3.26
CA SER A 103 1.14 7.99 -1.99
C SER A 103 -0.07 7.34 -1.34
N ILE A 104 0.13 6.13 -0.82
CA ILE A 104 -0.92 5.40 -0.10
C ILE A 104 -0.39 4.91 1.24
N LEU A 105 -1.31 4.85 2.20
CA LEU A 105 -1.10 4.14 3.45
C LEU A 105 -1.62 2.72 3.27
N VAL A 106 -0.82 1.73 3.66
CA VAL A 106 -1.16 0.31 3.57
C VAL A 106 -1.20 -0.26 4.98
N ILE A 107 -2.36 -0.72 5.39
CA ILE A 107 -2.55 -1.36 6.70
C ILE A 107 -2.83 -2.84 6.45
N VAL A 108 -2.01 -3.71 7.03
CA VAL A 108 -2.11 -5.15 6.84
C VAL A 108 -2.28 -5.82 8.18
N VAL A 109 -3.30 -6.67 8.27
CA VAL A 109 -3.52 -7.55 9.42
C VAL A 109 -3.35 -8.99 8.92
N PRO A 110 -2.20 -9.58 9.22
CA PRO A 110 -1.90 -10.94 8.77
C PRO A 110 -2.84 -12.00 9.33
#